data_96de7abff8b85a5da5e83c740e0d356c
#
_entry.id   96de7abff8b85a5da5e83c740e0d356c
#
_cell.length_a   1.000
_cell.length_b   1.000
_cell.length_c   1.000
_cell.angle_alpha   90.00
_cell.angle_beta   90.00
_cell.angle_gamma   90.00
#
_symmetry.space_group_name_H-M   'P 1'
#
loop_
_entity.id
_entity.type
_entity.pdbx_description
1 polymer ?
#
loop_
_entity_poly.entity_id
_entity_poly.type
_entity_poly.pdbx_seq_one_letter_code
_entity_poly.pdbx_strand_id
1 'polypeptide(L)'
;MQVGGATLHNVVVLILDDANLKISLGDQSYQINAILGYPVFQAMRVITFTRSGEFEAGKAAYRSGSGTPMYMRRLVPVVNLRANGVALPFTLDTGASGTDLSVRYYERFKDSDLSWKQDEDESFGAGGSIQRKIYKQPLLRLALGDKIAVLSDVSITPRKMNSGLDELYGNIGQDLFRSFESFTLDFADMTFKVGDAISQQAPHSRN
;
A
#
# COMPACT_ATOMS: atom_id res chain seq x y z
N MET A 1 -19.81 -13.66 8.79
CA MET A 1 -18.71 -13.02 9.50
C MET A 1 -19.17 -11.68 10.04
N GLN A 2 -18.78 -11.33 11.26
CA GLN A 2 -19.11 -10.04 11.85
C GLN A 2 -17.83 -9.21 12.01
N VAL A 3 -17.88 -7.95 11.60
CA VAL A 3 -16.79 -6.98 11.74
C VAL A 3 -17.38 -5.70 12.31
N GLY A 4 -17.11 -5.40 13.59
CA GLY A 4 -17.79 -4.32 14.29
C GLY A 4 -19.32 -4.53 14.28
N GLY A 5 -20.05 -3.51 13.87
CA GLY A 5 -21.52 -3.58 13.71
C GLY A 5 -22.00 -4.18 12.37
N ALA A 6 -21.10 -4.52 11.44
CA ALA A 6 -21.45 -5.04 10.13
C ALA A 6 -21.50 -6.57 10.12
N THR A 7 -22.54 -7.16 9.53
CA THR A 7 -22.65 -8.61 9.28
C THR A 7 -22.49 -8.86 7.79
N LEU A 8 -21.49 -9.67 7.43
CA LEU A 8 -21.17 -10.07 6.07
C LEU A 8 -21.59 -11.53 5.85
N HIS A 9 -22.31 -11.78 4.76
CA HIS A 9 -22.77 -13.11 4.36
C HIS A 9 -21.90 -13.61 3.18
N ASN A 10 -21.82 -14.93 3.03
CA ASN A 10 -21.14 -15.60 1.92
C ASN A 10 -19.65 -15.17 1.77
N VAL A 11 -18.97 -14.99 2.88
CA VAL A 11 -17.54 -14.65 2.89
C VAL A 11 -16.73 -15.93 2.63
N VAL A 12 -15.89 -15.90 1.59
CA VAL A 12 -14.90 -16.96 1.35
C VAL A 12 -13.76 -16.79 2.33
N VAL A 13 -13.44 -17.83 3.07
CA VAL A 13 -12.34 -17.85 4.05
C VAL A 13 -11.33 -18.88 3.61
N LEU A 14 -10.06 -18.49 3.55
CA LEU A 14 -8.93 -19.41 3.42
C LEU A 14 -8.40 -19.72 4.81
N ILE A 15 -8.27 -21.00 5.11
CA ILE A 15 -7.67 -21.47 6.37
C ILE A 15 -6.22 -21.80 6.04
N LEU A 16 -5.30 -21.17 6.75
CA LEU A 16 -3.85 -21.36 6.62
C LEU A 16 -3.32 -21.95 7.93
N ASP A 17 -2.24 -22.71 7.83
CA ASP A 17 -1.51 -23.17 9.00
C ASP A 17 -0.91 -21.98 9.77
N ASP A 18 -0.91 -22.06 11.09
CA ASP A 18 -0.39 -21.00 11.96
C ASP A 18 1.06 -20.62 11.64
N ALA A 19 1.86 -21.59 11.21
CA ALA A 19 3.24 -21.36 10.81
C ALA A 19 3.38 -20.36 9.64
N ASN A 20 2.39 -20.32 8.73
CA ASN A 20 2.38 -19.41 7.59
C ASN A 20 1.95 -17.98 7.95
N LEU A 21 1.39 -17.80 9.15
CA LEU A 21 0.91 -16.52 9.66
C LEU A 21 1.77 -16.01 10.82
N LYS A 22 2.96 -16.58 11.01
CA LYS A 22 3.92 -16.15 12.01
C LYS A 22 5.00 -15.29 11.37
N ILE A 23 5.17 -14.07 11.87
CA ILE A 23 6.21 -13.14 11.43
C ILE A 23 7.25 -13.04 12.53
N SER A 24 8.51 -13.29 12.20
CA SER A 24 9.64 -13.09 13.10
C SER A 24 10.39 -11.82 12.72
N LEU A 25 10.54 -10.90 13.66
CA LEU A 25 11.28 -9.65 13.50
C LEU A 25 12.38 -9.62 14.58
N GLY A 26 13.59 -10.05 14.21
CA GLY A 26 14.67 -10.26 15.15
C GLY A 26 14.28 -11.32 16.18
N ASP A 27 14.43 -10.99 17.47
CA ASP A 27 14.09 -11.88 18.59
C ASP A 27 12.59 -11.91 18.93
N GLN A 28 11.78 -11.10 18.26
CA GLN A 28 10.33 -11.04 18.48
C GLN A 28 9.57 -11.82 17.43
N SER A 29 8.47 -12.43 17.83
CA SER A 29 7.59 -13.19 16.95
C SER A 29 6.15 -12.73 17.15
N TYR A 30 5.48 -12.47 16.04
CA TYR A 30 4.09 -12.01 15.99
C TYR A 30 3.24 -13.06 15.28
N GLN A 31 2.16 -13.49 15.92
CA GLN A 31 1.14 -14.34 15.31
C GLN A 31 0.05 -13.47 14.69
N ILE A 32 -0.17 -13.62 13.40
CA ILE A 32 -1.31 -13.03 12.71
C ILE A 32 -2.47 -14.02 12.82
N ASN A 33 -3.53 -13.64 13.53
CA ASN A 33 -4.69 -14.51 13.72
C ASN A 33 -5.67 -14.50 12.54
N ALA A 34 -5.73 -13.38 11.81
CA ALA A 34 -6.57 -13.23 10.63
C ALA A 34 -6.10 -12.07 9.75
N ILE A 35 -6.32 -12.20 8.44
CA ILE A 35 -6.12 -11.12 7.45
C ILE A 35 -7.46 -10.88 6.77
N LEU A 36 -7.97 -9.64 6.85
CA LEU A 36 -9.14 -9.22 6.11
C LEU A 36 -8.70 -8.78 4.70
N GLY A 37 -9.05 -9.59 3.71
CA GLY A 37 -8.73 -9.27 2.32
C GLY A 37 -9.71 -8.27 1.68
N TYR A 38 -9.36 -7.72 0.55
CA TYR A 38 -10.18 -6.77 -0.20
C TYR A 38 -11.61 -7.23 -0.54
N PRO A 39 -11.93 -8.50 -0.77
CA PRO A 39 -13.33 -8.93 -0.94
C PRO A 39 -14.23 -8.57 0.24
N VAL A 40 -13.70 -8.59 1.47
CA VAL A 40 -14.42 -8.14 2.67
C VAL A 40 -14.66 -6.64 2.62
N PHE A 41 -13.63 -5.87 2.29
CA PHE A 41 -13.71 -4.43 2.16
C PHE A 41 -14.66 -3.99 1.04
N GLN A 42 -14.61 -4.66 -0.09
CA GLN A 42 -15.54 -4.42 -1.21
C GLN A 42 -17.01 -4.67 -0.81
N ALA A 43 -17.27 -5.68 0.00
CA ALA A 43 -18.62 -5.94 0.51
C ALA A 43 -19.10 -4.82 1.46
N MET A 44 -18.21 -4.14 2.14
CA MET A 44 -18.49 -2.97 2.99
C MET A 44 -18.69 -1.68 2.19
N ARG A 45 -18.35 -1.66 0.90
CA ARG A 45 -18.49 -0.60 -0.10
C ARG A 45 -17.54 0.59 0.08
N VAL A 46 -17.62 1.30 1.19
CA VAL A 46 -16.78 2.45 1.50
C VAL A 46 -16.10 2.23 2.82
N ILE A 47 -14.79 2.38 2.84
CA ILE A 47 -14.00 2.20 4.06
C ILE A 47 -13.02 3.37 4.17
N THR A 48 -13.05 4.02 5.32
CA THR A 48 -12.10 5.06 5.70
C THR A 48 -11.23 4.58 6.85
N PHE A 49 -9.93 4.69 6.69
CA PHE A 49 -8.95 4.47 7.74
C PHE A 49 -8.42 5.81 8.19
N THR A 50 -8.30 5.97 9.51
CA THR A 50 -7.73 7.16 10.12
C THR A 50 -6.33 6.87 10.66
N ARG A 51 -5.55 7.91 10.84
CA ARG A 51 -4.22 7.81 11.45
C ARG A 51 -4.25 7.31 12.90
N SER A 52 -5.34 7.55 13.62
CA SER A 52 -5.55 7.07 14.99
C SER A 52 -5.71 5.54 15.07
N GLY A 53 -5.80 4.84 13.92
CA GLY A 53 -5.99 3.39 13.85
C GLY A 53 -7.46 2.98 13.86
N GLU A 54 -8.37 3.93 13.79
CA GLU A 54 -9.79 3.67 13.63
C GLU A 54 -10.11 3.39 12.17
N PHE A 55 -11.09 2.54 11.93
CA PHE A 55 -11.64 2.40 10.61
C PHE A 55 -13.18 2.47 10.65
N GLU A 56 -13.73 3.17 9.68
CA GLU A 56 -15.17 3.30 9.48
C GLU A 56 -15.55 2.58 8.18
N ALA A 57 -16.63 1.80 8.22
CA ALA A 57 -17.15 1.10 7.05
C ALA A 57 -18.66 1.30 6.91
N GLY A 58 -19.15 1.34 5.70
CA GLY A 58 -20.57 1.39 5.38
C GLY A 58 -20.95 2.56 4.50
N LYS A 59 -22.20 3.02 4.62
CA LYS A 59 -22.71 4.17 3.88
C LYS A 59 -22.07 5.45 4.42
N ALA A 60 -20.85 5.74 4.01
CA ALA A 60 -20.33 7.09 4.18
C ALA A 60 -21.32 8.04 3.52
N ALA A 61 -21.65 9.11 4.21
CA ALA A 61 -22.38 10.20 3.56
C ALA A 61 -21.62 10.53 2.28
N TYR A 62 -22.27 10.37 1.14
CA TYR A 62 -21.73 10.64 -0.18
C TYR A 62 -21.15 12.06 -0.18
N ARG A 63 -19.89 12.18 0.03
CA ARG A 63 -19.13 13.39 -0.20
C ARG A 63 -18.58 13.27 -1.60
N SER A 64 -19.32 13.82 -2.55
CA SER A 64 -18.84 14.06 -3.91
C SER A 64 -17.54 14.86 -3.81
N GLY A 65 -16.43 14.18 -3.94
CA GLY A 65 -15.10 14.78 -3.94
C GLY A 65 -14.23 14.02 -4.92
N SER A 66 -13.37 14.74 -5.62
CA SER A 66 -12.44 14.23 -6.62
C SER A 66 -11.44 13.24 -5.99
N GLY A 67 -11.79 11.95 -6.00
CA GLY A 67 -10.84 10.89 -5.70
C GLY A 67 -10.02 10.50 -6.93
N THR A 68 -8.89 9.86 -6.71
CA THR A 68 -8.13 9.21 -7.78
C THR A 68 -8.92 7.98 -8.25
N PRO A 69 -9.21 7.84 -9.56
CA PRO A 69 -9.88 6.65 -10.07
C PRO A 69 -9.13 5.37 -9.68
N MET A 70 -9.90 4.38 -9.24
CA MET A 70 -9.41 3.08 -8.81
C MET A 70 -10.06 1.99 -9.67
N TYR A 71 -9.35 0.91 -9.95
CA TYR A 71 -9.93 -0.26 -10.59
C TYR A 71 -9.38 -1.54 -9.95
N MET A 72 -10.10 -2.64 -10.11
CA MET A 72 -9.69 -3.93 -9.57
C MET A 72 -8.92 -4.73 -10.62
N ARG A 73 -7.77 -5.26 -10.23
CA ARG A 73 -7.02 -6.22 -11.02
C ARG A 73 -6.70 -7.45 -10.17
N ARG A 74 -7.20 -8.63 -10.57
CA ARG A 74 -7.01 -9.87 -9.80
C ARG A 74 -7.35 -9.70 -8.30
N LEU A 75 -8.46 -9.05 -8.01
CA LEU A 75 -8.95 -8.75 -6.66
C LEU A 75 -8.06 -7.79 -5.83
N VAL A 76 -7.12 -7.09 -6.47
CA VAL A 76 -6.31 -6.07 -5.82
C VAL A 76 -6.66 -4.69 -6.40
N PRO A 77 -6.88 -3.65 -5.57
CA PRO A 77 -7.15 -2.31 -6.06
C PRO A 77 -5.89 -1.69 -6.67
N VAL A 78 -6.08 -1.03 -7.80
CA VAL A 78 -5.03 -0.34 -8.57
C VAL A 78 -5.44 1.10 -8.78
N VAL A 79 -4.49 2.01 -8.59
CA VAL A 79 -4.63 3.44 -8.81
C VAL A 79 -3.52 3.95 -9.71
N ASN A 80 -3.82 4.99 -10.49
CA ASN A 80 -2.80 5.69 -11.24
C ASN A 80 -2.30 6.88 -10.43
N LEU A 81 -1.06 6.80 -9.95
CA LEU A 81 -0.37 7.89 -9.27
C LEU A 81 0.65 8.51 -10.21
N ARG A 82 0.87 9.81 -10.07
CA ARG A 82 1.89 10.48 -10.88
C ARG A 82 3.24 10.46 -10.17
N ALA A 83 4.20 9.76 -10.77
CA ALA A 83 5.60 9.73 -10.35
C ALA A 83 6.48 10.27 -11.48
N ASN A 84 7.46 11.10 -11.19
CA ASN A 84 8.37 11.70 -12.20
C ASN A 84 7.61 12.32 -13.38
N GLY A 85 6.48 13.00 -13.09
CA GLY A 85 5.64 13.64 -14.10
C GLY A 85 4.74 12.69 -14.92
N VAL A 86 4.81 11.39 -14.72
CA VAL A 86 4.07 10.38 -15.49
C VAL A 86 3.04 9.67 -14.62
N ALA A 87 1.82 9.47 -15.12
CA ALA A 87 0.81 8.65 -14.46
C ALA A 87 1.13 7.17 -14.64
N LEU A 88 1.30 6.47 -13.54
CA LEU A 88 1.73 5.08 -13.48
C LEU A 88 0.77 4.26 -12.60
N PRO A 89 0.38 3.03 -13.00
CA PRO A 89 -0.47 2.17 -12.19
C PRO A 89 0.31 1.48 -11.07
N PHE A 90 -0.23 1.59 -9.85
CA PHE A 90 0.27 0.95 -8.63
C PHE A 90 -0.85 0.18 -7.95
N THR A 91 -0.52 -0.93 -7.31
CA THR A 91 -1.43 -1.58 -6.36
C THR A 91 -1.46 -0.83 -5.04
N LEU A 92 -2.58 -0.92 -4.34
CA LEU A 92 -2.71 -0.47 -2.95
C LEU A 92 -2.69 -1.68 -2.03
N ASP A 93 -1.81 -1.69 -1.04
CA ASP A 93 -1.67 -2.77 -0.07
C ASP A 93 -1.54 -2.21 1.35
N THR A 94 -2.66 -2.21 2.07
CA THR A 94 -2.71 -1.74 3.45
C THR A 94 -1.96 -2.65 4.43
N GLY A 95 -1.59 -3.85 4.01
CA GLY A 95 -0.79 -4.81 4.79
C GLY A 95 0.72 -4.67 4.58
N ALA A 96 1.16 -3.99 3.52
CA ALA A 96 2.57 -3.75 3.26
C ALA A 96 3.11 -2.63 4.15
N SER A 97 4.24 -2.84 4.83
CA SER A 97 4.87 -1.86 5.71
C SER A 97 5.39 -0.63 4.98
N GLY A 98 5.79 -0.79 3.73
CA GLY A 98 6.31 0.27 2.87
C GLY A 98 6.00 0.03 1.39
N THR A 99 6.23 1.05 0.60
CA THR A 99 6.10 1.01 -0.86
C THR A 99 7.29 0.30 -1.49
N ASP A 100 6.99 -0.58 -2.45
CA ASP A 100 7.98 -1.32 -3.24
C ASP A 100 7.73 -1.10 -4.73
N LEU A 101 8.74 -0.61 -5.42
CA LEU A 101 8.69 -0.34 -6.86
C LEU A 101 9.16 -1.58 -7.63
N SER A 102 8.45 -1.90 -8.70
CA SER A 102 8.66 -3.12 -9.47
C SER A 102 9.81 -3.01 -10.47
N VAL A 103 10.15 -4.15 -11.08
CA VAL A 103 11.07 -4.22 -12.23
C VAL A 103 10.67 -3.26 -13.36
N ARG A 104 9.36 -3.04 -13.55
CA ARG A 104 8.87 -2.11 -14.59
C ARG A 104 9.23 -0.65 -14.29
N TYR A 105 9.23 -0.27 -13.01
CA TYR A 105 9.70 1.04 -12.59
C TYR A 105 11.21 1.14 -12.79
N TYR A 106 11.96 0.12 -12.37
CA TYR A 106 13.40 0.06 -12.58
C TYR A 106 13.78 0.24 -14.04
N GLU A 107 13.23 -0.59 -14.94
CA GLU A 107 13.54 -0.54 -16.37
C GLU A 107 13.21 0.81 -17.02
N ARG A 108 12.18 1.49 -16.53
CA ARG A 108 11.77 2.79 -17.07
C ARG A 108 12.67 3.93 -16.66
N PHE A 109 13.22 3.90 -15.45
CA PHE A 109 13.88 5.08 -14.85
C PHE A 109 15.36 4.86 -14.51
N LYS A 110 15.91 3.66 -14.66
CA LYS A 110 17.31 3.34 -14.30
C LYS A 110 18.37 4.23 -14.94
N ASP A 111 18.10 4.76 -16.13
CA ASP A 111 19.05 5.60 -16.86
C ASP A 111 18.84 7.10 -16.59
N SER A 112 17.74 7.47 -15.92
CA SER A 112 17.34 8.86 -15.67
C SER A 112 17.51 9.30 -14.22
N ASP A 113 17.66 8.38 -13.27
CA ASP A 113 17.82 8.68 -11.86
C ASP A 113 19.07 7.98 -11.30
N LEU A 114 20.16 8.74 -11.19
CA LEU A 114 21.44 8.26 -10.68
C LEU A 114 21.55 8.33 -9.14
N SER A 115 20.51 8.74 -8.45
CA SER A 115 20.48 8.83 -6.99
C SER A 115 20.29 7.48 -6.29
N TRP A 116 19.90 6.45 -7.03
CA TRP A 116 19.62 5.13 -6.46
C TRP A 116 20.87 4.44 -5.92
N LYS A 117 20.74 3.89 -4.72
CA LYS A 117 21.81 3.13 -4.07
C LYS A 117 21.43 1.65 -4.04
N GLN A 118 22.39 0.81 -4.43
CA GLN A 118 22.21 -0.65 -4.31
C GLN A 118 22.20 -1.05 -2.83
N ASP A 119 21.31 -1.97 -2.48
CA ASP A 119 21.11 -2.50 -1.14
C ASP A 119 20.62 -3.97 -1.19
N GLU A 120 20.56 -4.61 -0.04
CA GLU A 120 19.96 -5.93 0.11
C GLU A 120 18.81 -5.82 1.13
N ASP A 121 17.70 -6.45 0.83
CA ASP A 121 16.49 -6.41 1.64
C ASP A 121 15.95 -7.81 1.87
N GLU A 122 15.37 -8.02 3.04
CA GLU A 122 14.60 -9.21 3.36
C GLU A 122 13.12 -8.85 3.42
N SER A 123 12.37 -9.34 2.45
CA SER A 123 10.92 -9.12 2.38
C SER A 123 10.17 -10.25 3.04
N PHE A 124 9.28 -9.92 3.96
CA PHE A 124 8.43 -10.86 4.69
C PHE A 124 7.00 -10.81 4.17
N GLY A 125 6.34 -11.97 4.12
CA GLY A 125 4.93 -12.06 3.74
C GLY A 125 4.28 -13.35 4.23
N ALA A 126 2.98 -13.51 3.96
CA ALA A 126 2.28 -14.77 4.17
C ALA A 126 2.88 -15.83 3.22
N GLY A 127 3.76 -16.66 3.73
CA GLY A 127 4.50 -17.65 2.94
C GLY A 127 6.01 -17.64 3.16
N GLY A 128 6.51 -16.77 4.06
CA GLY A 128 7.90 -16.75 4.49
C GLY A 128 8.66 -15.47 4.12
N SER A 129 9.99 -15.56 4.16
CA SER A 129 10.88 -14.47 3.81
C SER A 129 11.69 -14.77 2.54
N ILE A 130 12.09 -13.71 1.87
CA ILE A 130 12.93 -13.77 0.67
C ILE A 130 13.99 -12.68 0.75
N GLN A 131 15.27 -13.06 0.62
CA GLN A 131 16.35 -12.09 0.45
C GLN A 131 16.46 -11.69 -1.02
N ARG A 132 16.59 -10.39 -1.26
CA ARG A 132 16.64 -9.83 -2.61
C ARG A 132 17.61 -8.66 -2.69
N LYS A 133 18.30 -8.56 -3.83
CA LYS A 133 19.04 -7.35 -4.19
C LYS A 133 18.05 -6.31 -4.70
N ILE A 134 18.14 -5.12 -4.16
CA ILE A 134 17.27 -3.99 -4.47
C ILE A 134 18.10 -2.74 -4.75
N TYR A 135 17.41 -1.70 -5.19
CA TYR A 135 17.90 -0.32 -5.11
C TYR A 135 17.03 0.45 -4.14
N LYS A 136 17.60 1.45 -3.47
CA LYS A 136 16.89 2.43 -2.66
C LYS A 136 16.82 3.76 -3.39
N GLN A 137 15.60 4.24 -3.61
CA GLN A 137 15.37 5.60 -4.08
C GLN A 137 15.23 6.52 -2.86
N PRO A 138 16.14 7.49 -2.65
CA PRO A 138 16.13 8.31 -1.44
C PRO A 138 14.83 9.08 -1.22
N LEU A 139 14.25 9.62 -2.30
CA LEU A 139 13.00 10.35 -2.27
C LEU A 139 12.14 10.01 -3.48
N LEU A 140 10.90 9.61 -3.23
CA LEU A 140 9.87 9.38 -4.24
C LEU A 140 8.70 10.35 -3.99
N ARG A 141 8.37 11.17 -4.99
CA ARG A 141 7.19 12.03 -4.96
C ARG A 141 6.05 11.37 -5.74
N LEU A 142 4.93 11.15 -5.06
CA LEU A 142 3.72 10.61 -5.66
C LEU A 142 2.59 11.63 -5.57
N ALA A 143 2.05 12.03 -6.72
CA ALA A 143 0.90 12.93 -6.74
C ALA A 143 -0.41 12.13 -6.89
N LEU A 144 -1.38 12.48 -6.04
CA LEU A 144 -2.71 11.92 -5.92
C LEU A 144 -3.74 13.06 -6.09
N GLY A 145 -4.12 13.34 -7.33
CA GLY A 145 -4.90 14.54 -7.62
C GLY A 145 -4.10 15.82 -7.33
N ASP A 146 -4.60 16.62 -6.42
CA ASP A 146 -3.99 17.86 -5.93
C ASP A 146 -3.02 17.66 -4.76
N LYS A 147 -2.95 16.46 -4.19
CA LYS A 147 -2.11 16.13 -3.03
C LYS A 147 -0.83 15.42 -3.44
N ILE A 148 0.23 15.59 -2.64
CA ILE A 148 1.54 14.97 -2.87
C ILE A 148 1.98 14.26 -1.61
N ALA A 149 2.35 12.99 -1.75
CA ALA A 149 3.11 12.24 -0.77
C ALA A 149 4.60 12.26 -1.14
N VAL A 150 5.47 12.39 -0.14
CA VAL A 150 6.92 12.27 -0.28
C VAL A 150 7.38 11.09 0.56
N LEU A 151 7.84 10.05 -0.10
CA LEU A 151 8.30 8.82 0.53
C LEU A 151 9.83 8.79 0.52
N SER A 152 10.42 8.28 1.61
CA SER A 152 11.87 8.17 1.77
C SER A 152 12.31 6.71 1.65
N ASP A 153 13.51 6.49 1.12
CA ASP A 153 14.19 5.20 1.07
C ASP A 153 13.34 4.05 0.47
N VAL A 154 12.64 4.38 -0.63
CA VAL A 154 11.73 3.44 -1.29
C VAL A 154 12.51 2.34 -2.00
N SER A 155 12.12 1.09 -1.76
CA SER A 155 12.73 -0.07 -2.41
C SER A 155 12.34 -0.18 -3.87
N ILE A 156 13.30 -0.52 -4.73
CA ILE A 156 13.11 -0.82 -6.15
C ILE A 156 13.63 -2.22 -6.42
N THR A 157 12.77 -3.11 -6.88
CA THR A 157 13.12 -4.47 -7.24
C THR A 157 13.53 -4.55 -8.72
N PRO A 158 14.82 -4.83 -9.05
CA PRO A 158 15.31 -4.78 -10.43
C PRO A 158 15.03 -6.06 -11.23
N ARG A 159 14.38 -7.06 -10.63
CA ARG A 159 14.10 -8.38 -11.23
C ARG A 159 12.62 -8.69 -11.19
N LYS A 160 12.17 -9.50 -12.15
CA LYS A 160 10.81 -10.06 -12.13
C LYS A 160 10.65 -10.99 -10.94
N MET A 161 9.58 -10.81 -10.19
CA MET A 161 9.19 -11.67 -9.08
C MET A 161 8.25 -12.80 -9.52
N ASN A 162 7.95 -12.89 -10.84
CA ASN A 162 6.96 -13.81 -11.42
C ASN A 162 5.57 -13.68 -10.75
N SER A 163 5.29 -12.52 -10.21
CA SER A 163 4.01 -12.15 -9.65
C SER A 163 3.19 -11.37 -10.67
N GLY A 164 1.87 -11.37 -10.51
CA GLY A 164 1.00 -10.53 -11.34
C GLY A 164 1.23 -9.02 -11.16
N LEU A 165 2.10 -8.63 -10.22
CA LEU A 165 2.46 -7.25 -9.92
C LEU A 165 3.60 -6.73 -10.82
N ASP A 166 4.37 -7.62 -11.46
CA ASP A 166 5.48 -7.24 -12.37
C ASP A 166 5.01 -6.40 -13.57
N GLU A 167 3.71 -6.42 -13.87
CA GLU A 167 3.11 -5.61 -14.93
C GLU A 167 2.72 -4.20 -14.50
N LEU A 168 2.75 -3.92 -13.20
CA LEU A 168 2.48 -2.63 -12.58
C LEU A 168 3.81 -1.97 -12.16
N TYR A 169 3.77 -0.71 -11.75
CA TYR A 169 4.98 0.02 -11.39
C TYR A 169 5.39 -0.14 -9.93
N GLY A 170 4.55 -0.72 -9.11
CA GLY A 170 4.86 -1.02 -7.72
C GLY A 170 3.64 -1.33 -6.88
N ASN A 171 3.90 -1.58 -5.60
CA ASN A 171 2.93 -1.82 -4.56
C ASN A 171 3.03 -0.70 -3.52
N ILE A 172 1.97 0.03 -3.31
CA ILE A 172 1.90 1.14 -2.36
C ILE A 172 1.58 0.60 -0.97
N GLY A 173 2.43 0.91 -0.02
CA GLY A 173 2.31 0.47 1.37
C GLY A 173 1.95 1.59 2.36
N GLN A 174 2.15 1.28 3.63
CA GLN A 174 1.78 2.13 4.77
C GLN A 174 2.51 3.47 4.82
N ASP A 175 3.67 3.59 4.22
CA ASP A 175 4.43 4.83 4.11
C ASP A 175 3.67 5.93 3.37
N LEU A 176 2.93 5.57 2.28
CA LEU A 176 2.04 6.52 1.62
C LEU A 176 0.81 6.83 2.49
N PHE A 177 0.15 5.81 3.03
CA PHE A 177 -1.09 6.01 3.80
C PHE A 177 -0.83 6.89 5.04
N ARG A 178 0.30 6.69 5.71
CA ARG A 178 0.71 7.48 6.89
C ARG A 178 1.12 8.92 6.57
N SER A 179 1.24 9.28 5.31
CA SER A 179 1.47 10.67 4.90
C SER A 179 0.22 11.56 5.03
N PHE A 180 -0.94 10.96 5.34
CA PHE A 180 -2.23 11.63 5.42
C PHE A 180 -2.96 11.30 6.72
N GLU A 181 -3.84 12.20 7.18
CA GLU A 181 -4.68 11.99 8.37
C GLU A 181 -5.70 10.85 8.19
N SER A 182 -6.08 10.57 6.95
CA SER A 182 -6.97 9.46 6.61
C SER A 182 -6.81 9.06 5.15
N PHE A 183 -7.30 7.86 4.82
CA PHE A 183 -7.52 7.47 3.43
C PHE A 183 -8.82 6.66 3.31
N THR A 184 -9.44 6.75 2.16
CA THR A 184 -10.71 6.10 1.87
C THR A 184 -10.61 5.26 0.61
N LEU A 185 -11.02 4.00 0.71
CA LEU A 185 -11.28 3.10 -0.40
C LEU A 185 -12.77 3.10 -0.66
N ASP A 186 -13.20 3.70 -1.76
CA ASP A 186 -14.59 3.78 -2.16
C ASP A 186 -14.83 2.79 -3.31
N PHE A 187 -15.30 1.59 -2.97
CA PHE A 187 -15.62 0.56 -3.95
C PHE A 187 -16.98 0.76 -4.61
N ALA A 188 -17.80 1.71 -4.12
CA ALA A 188 -19.05 2.05 -4.77
C ALA A 188 -18.82 2.94 -5.98
N ASP A 189 -17.96 3.93 -5.84
CA ASP A 189 -17.62 4.89 -6.90
C ASP A 189 -16.26 4.57 -7.55
N MET A 190 -15.60 3.50 -7.12
CA MET A 190 -14.29 3.08 -7.60
C MET A 190 -13.27 4.22 -7.54
N THR A 191 -13.13 4.83 -6.36
CA THR A 191 -12.18 5.91 -6.11
C THR A 191 -11.34 5.69 -4.85
N PHE A 192 -10.10 6.15 -4.90
CA PHE A 192 -9.20 6.26 -3.77
C PHE A 192 -9.06 7.74 -3.39
N LYS A 193 -9.26 8.05 -2.12
CA LYS A 193 -9.18 9.40 -1.58
C LYS A 193 -8.23 9.45 -0.41
N VAL A 194 -7.52 10.55 -0.24
CA VAL A 194 -6.68 10.82 0.94
C VAL A 194 -7.16 12.09 1.63
N GLY A 195 -7.07 12.10 2.94
CA GLY A 195 -7.34 13.25 3.79
C GLY A 195 -6.27 14.33 3.68
N ASP A 196 -6.18 15.20 4.68
CA ASP A 196 -5.16 16.23 4.68
C ASP A 196 -3.77 15.64 4.89
N ALA A 197 -2.79 16.24 4.21
CA ALA A 197 -1.40 15.84 4.37
C ALA A 197 -0.92 16.23 5.77
N ILE A 198 -0.19 15.31 6.39
CA ILE A 198 0.42 15.58 7.69
C ILE A 198 1.60 16.52 7.48
N SER A 199 1.62 17.63 8.18
CA SER A 199 2.77 18.51 8.21
C SER A 199 3.97 17.71 8.75
N GLN A 200 4.97 17.46 7.93
CA GLN A 200 6.24 16.91 8.41
C GLN A 200 6.84 17.95 9.35
N GLN A 201 6.72 17.76 10.66
CA GLN A 201 7.54 18.50 11.60
C GLN A 201 8.99 18.11 11.29
N ALA A 202 9.82 19.12 11.01
CA ALA A 202 11.26 18.93 10.87
C ALA A 202 11.78 18.11 12.06
N PRO A 203 12.67 17.15 11.88
CA PRO A 203 13.22 16.38 12.98
C PRO A 203 13.80 17.36 13.99
N HIS A 204 13.31 17.33 15.24
CA HIS A 204 13.93 18.08 16.33
C HIS A 204 15.39 17.65 16.39
N SER A 205 16.28 18.56 16.04
CA SER A 205 17.70 18.44 16.35
C SER A 205 17.82 18.26 17.87
N ARG A 206 18.08 17.04 18.30
CA ARG A 206 18.50 16.82 19.69
C ARG A 206 19.89 17.44 19.82
N ASN A 207 19.97 18.56 20.52
CA ASN A 207 21.22 19.10 21.05
C ASN A 207 21.82 18.14 22.07
#